data_6410f1e5bb6cae892aa80ec8db5d9a46
#
_entry.id   6410f1e5bb6cae892aa80ec8db5d9a46
#
_cell.length_a   1.000
_cell.length_b   1.000
_cell.length_c   1.000
_cell.angle_alpha   90.00
_cell.angle_beta   90.00
_cell.angle_gamma   90.00
#
_symmetry.space_group_name_H-M   'P 1'
#
loop_
_entity.id
_entity.type
_entity.pdbx_description
1 polymer ?
#
loop_
_entity_poly.entity_id
_entity_poly.type
_entity_poly.pdbx_seq_one_letter_code
_entity_poly.pdbx_strand_id
1 'polypeptide(L)'
;MSKLRLGVNIDHVATVRNARGGNNPDPVRAAILAAAAGADGITAHLREDRRHIGDADIDALMDQLNVPLNFEMAATAEMQKIALRHKPHAVCIVPEKREERTTEGGLEVAREENALAHYIGPLRDAGCRVSIFIAADQRQVEAASRIGAQVIELHTGAYCDAHAEGDFAARDAELERMREMSSYAHSLGLEVHAGHGLTYDTVQPVAAFPEVMELNIGHFLIGEAIFRGLPDAISEMRRLMDEARG
;
A
#
# COMPACT_ATOMS: atom_id res chain seq x y z
N MET A 1 -2.75 16.46 -15.85
CA MET A 1 -2.70 15.89 -14.51
C MET A 1 -1.40 15.09 -14.34
N SER A 2 -0.87 14.95 -13.11
CA SER A 2 0.26 14.05 -12.87
C SER A 2 -0.16 12.60 -13.14
N LYS A 3 0.77 11.78 -13.64
CA LYS A 3 0.53 10.35 -13.88
C LYS A 3 0.22 9.66 -12.54
N LEU A 4 -0.90 8.91 -12.46
CA LEU A 4 -1.22 8.04 -11.33
C LEU A 4 -0.29 6.81 -11.36
N ARG A 5 0.44 6.57 -10.28
CA ARG A 5 1.34 5.41 -10.17
C ARG A 5 0.57 4.14 -9.75
N LEU A 6 1.03 3.00 -10.23
CA LEU A 6 0.59 1.68 -9.79
C LEU A 6 1.72 1.00 -9.01
N GLY A 7 1.52 0.84 -7.71
CA GLY A 7 2.29 -0.04 -6.85
C GLY A 7 1.67 -1.45 -6.88
N VAL A 8 2.46 -2.45 -7.20
CA VAL A 8 2.00 -3.85 -7.19
C VAL A 8 2.52 -4.55 -5.94
N ASN A 9 1.60 -4.93 -5.05
CA ASN A 9 1.96 -5.72 -3.86
C ASN A 9 2.06 -7.20 -4.24
N ILE A 10 3.22 -7.82 -3.92
CA ILE A 10 3.55 -9.19 -4.33
C ILE A 10 3.44 -10.21 -3.19
N ASP A 11 2.91 -9.83 -2.03
CA ASP A 11 2.86 -10.70 -0.83
C ASP A 11 2.15 -12.02 -1.08
N HIS A 12 1.06 -12.00 -1.86
CA HIS A 12 0.28 -13.20 -2.13
C HIS A 12 1.00 -14.21 -3.03
N VAL A 13 2.01 -13.81 -3.79
CA VAL A 13 2.91 -14.73 -4.48
C VAL A 13 3.69 -15.55 -3.45
N ALA A 14 4.23 -14.89 -2.43
CA ALA A 14 4.91 -15.56 -1.32
C ALA A 14 3.94 -16.41 -0.48
N THR A 15 2.68 -15.98 -0.30
CA THR A 15 1.64 -16.79 0.34
C THR A 15 1.44 -18.12 -0.38
N VAL A 16 1.32 -18.12 -1.71
CA VAL A 16 1.19 -19.34 -2.51
C VAL A 16 2.43 -20.22 -2.40
N ARG A 17 3.64 -19.62 -2.47
CA ARG A 17 4.91 -20.34 -2.25
C ARG A 17 4.92 -21.04 -0.89
N ASN A 18 4.59 -20.31 0.17
CA ASN A 18 4.69 -20.79 1.55
C ASN A 18 3.63 -21.85 1.88
N ALA A 19 2.45 -21.81 1.25
CA ALA A 19 1.41 -22.82 1.40
C ALA A 19 1.92 -24.24 1.04
N ARG A 20 2.89 -24.33 0.14
CA ARG A 20 3.52 -25.60 -0.26
C ARG A 20 4.87 -25.87 0.46
N GLY A 21 5.49 -24.85 1.03
CA GLY A 21 6.81 -24.98 1.69
C GLY A 21 7.97 -25.16 0.71
N GLY A 22 7.85 -24.59 -0.50
CA GLY A 22 8.88 -24.65 -1.55
C GLY A 22 9.43 -23.28 -1.90
N ASN A 23 10.14 -23.18 -3.05
CA ASN A 23 10.72 -21.95 -3.56
C ASN A 23 9.89 -21.30 -4.68
N ASN A 24 8.74 -21.87 -5.02
CA ASN A 24 7.89 -21.41 -6.12
C ASN A 24 6.44 -21.26 -5.67
N PRO A 25 5.72 -20.22 -6.21
CA PRO A 25 6.24 -19.17 -7.09
C PRO A 25 7.20 -18.23 -6.36
N ASP A 26 8.20 -17.69 -7.09
CA ASP A 26 9.18 -16.76 -6.55
C ASP A 26 8.63 -15.31 -6.57
N PRO A 27 8.52 -14.62 -5.42
CA PRO A 27 8.03 -13.24 -5.35
C PRO A 27 8.96 -12.23 -6.02
N VAL A 28 10.26 -12.46 -6.06
CA VAL A 28 11.23 -11.58 -6.73
C VAL A 28 11.03 -11.62 -8.24
N ARG A 29 10.85 -12.82 -8.79
CA ARG A 29 10.50 -13.00 -10.21
C ARG A 29 9.17 -12.31 -10.52
N ALA A 30 8.17 -12.43 -9.66
CA ALA A 30 6.88 -11.77 -9.85
C ALA A 30 7.02 -10.25 -9.84
N ALA A 31 7.84 -9.69 -8.95
CA ALA A 31 8.14 -8.26 -8.89
C ALA A 31 8.79 -7.73 -10.17
N ILE A 32 9.78 -8.47 -10.71
CA ILE A 32 10.44 -8.13 -11.99
C ILE A 32 9.44 -8.18 -13.15
N LEU A 33 8.58 -9.20 -13.19
CA LEU A 33 7.53 -9.30 -14.21
C LEU A 33 6.49 -8.17 -14.09
N ALA A 34 6.13 -7.79 -12.85
CA ALA A 34 5.21 -6.69 -12.60
C ALA A 34 5.78 -5.35 -13.08
N ALA A 35 7.06 -5.08 -12.79
CA ALA A 35 7.75 -3.89 -13.29
C ALA A 35 7.80 -3.86 -14.82
N ALA A 36 8.11 -4.99 -15.47
CA ALA A 36 8.12 -5.11 -16.93
C ALA A 36 6.72 -4.93 -17.56
N ALA A 37 5.66 -5.25 -16.81
CA ALA A 37 4.26 -5.10 -17.24
C ALA A 37 3.68 -3.69 -16.99
N GLY A 38 4.46 -2.76 -16.42
CA GLY A 38 4.05 -1.38 -16.24
C GLY A 38 3.71 -0.97 -14.80
N ALA A 39 4.08 -1.75 -13.80
CA ALA A 39 4.09 -1.27 -12.41
C ALA A 39 5.12 -0.15 -12.25
N ASP A 40 4.74 0.94 -11.59
CA ASP A 40 5.63 2.06 -11.28
C ASP A 40 6.45 1.82 -10.01
N GLY A 41 6.01 0.88 -9.16
CA GLY A 41 6.68 0.46 -7.94
C GLY A 41 6.22 -0.94 -7.52
N ILE A 42 6.97 -1.53 -6.60
CA ILE A 42 6.65 -2.81 -5.96
C ILE A 42 6.40 -2.56 -4.48
N THR A 43 5.36 -3.18 -3.96
CA THR A 43 5.06 -3.19 -2.53
C THR A 43 5.29 -4.60 -1.97
N ALA A 44 5.99 -4.68 -0.85
CA ALA A 44 6.23 -5.93 -0.14
C ALA A 44 6.14 -5.71 1.37
N HIS A 45 5.32 -6.51 2.05
CA HIS A 45 5.12 -6.45 3.48
C HIS A 45 5.89 -7.55 4.21
N LEU A 46 6.95 -7.16 4.91
CA LEU A 46 7.65 -8.05 5.83
C LEU A 46 6.95 -8.03 7.19
N ARG A 47 6.04 -8.97 7.40
CA ARG A 47 5.33 -9.09 8.69
C ARG A 47 6.25 -9.62 9.78
N GLU A 48 5.94 -9.28 11.04
CA GLU A 48 6.65 -9.82 12.21
C GLU A 48 6.65 -11.37 12.22
N ASP A 49 5.55 -12.00 11.79
CA ASP A 49 5.39 -13.46 11.76
C ASP A 49 5.93 -14.15 10.48
N ARG A 50 6.44 -13.37 9.51
CA ARG A 50 6.99 -13.89 8.23
C ARG A 50 6.07 -14.86 7.49
N ARG A 51 4.74 -14.71 7.63
CA ARG A 51 3.77 -15.64 7.01
C ARG A 51 3.82 -15.69 5.47
N HIS A 52 4.33 -14.66 4.83
CA HIS A 52 4.51 -14.60 3.37
C HIS A 52 5.92 -14.14 2.99
N ILE A 53 6.18 -12.86 2.82
CA ILE A 53 7.52 -12.32 2.54
C ILE A 53 8.46 -12.63 3.71
N GLY A 54 9.67 -13.10 3.38
CA GLY A 54 10.74 -13.33 4.34
C GLY A 54 11.92 -12.36 4.16
N ASP A 55 12.85 -12.37 5.11
CA ASP A 55 14.00 -11.45 5.10
C ASP A 55 14.85 -11.61 3.82
N ALA A 56 15.05 -12.86 3.35
CA ALA A 56 15.76 -13.13 2.11
C ALA A 56 15.05 -12.59 0.85
N ASP A 57 13.71 -12.50 0.88
CA ASP A 57 12.97 -11.88 -0.23
C ASP A 57 13.25 -10.38 -0.27
N ILE A 58 13.30 -9.72 0.88
CA ILE A 58 13.61 -8.27 0.97
C ILE A 58 15.04 -8.02 0.50
N ASP A 59 16.02 -8.83 0.95
CA ASP A 59 17.41 -8.73 0.49
C ASP A 59 17.47 -8.82 -1.06
N ALA A 60 16.79 -9.79 -1.65
CA ALA A 60 16.78 -10.00 -3.10
C ALA A 60 15.99 -8.92 -3.87
N LEU A 61 14.88 -8.43 -3.33
CA LEU A 61 14.13 -7.31 -3.93
C LEU A 61 14.98 -6.04 -3.97
N MET A 62 15.69 -5.73 -2.87
CA MET A 62 16.57 -4.55 -2.80
C MET A 62 17.74 -4.63 -3.79
N ASP A 63 18.25 -5.82 -4.07
CA ASP A 63 19.37 -6.05 -5.01
C ASP A 63 18.92 -6.03 -6.49
N GLN A 64 17.73 -6.54 -6.80
CA GLN A 64 17.34 -6.88 -8.17
C GLN A 64 16.29 -5.95 -8.79
N LEU A 65 15.56 -5.15 -7.99
CA LEU A 65 14.54 -4.27 -8.52
C LEU A 65 15.16 -3.03 -9.19
N ASN A 66 14.61 -2.68 -10.35
CA ASN A 66 14.90 -1.44 -11.07
C ASN A 66 13.81 -0.37 -10.92
N VAL A 67 12.78 -0.66 -10.12
CA VAL A 67 11.70 0.26 -9.73
C VAL A 67 11.68 0.43 -8.22
N PRO A 68 11.08 1.51 -7.68
CA PRO A 68 11.01 1.74 -6.24
C PRO A 68 10.38 0.57 -5.48
N LEU A 69 10.97 0.22 -4.31
CA LEU A 69 10.36 -0.66 -3.33
C LEU A 69 9.65 0.18 -2.26
N ASN A 70 8.35 -0.06 -2.08
CA ASN A 70 7.56 0.37 -0.93
C ASN A 70 7.57 -0.78 0.10
N PHE A 71 8.29 -0.60 1.18
CA PHE A 71 8.47 -1.61 2.23
C PHE A 71 7.42 -1.43 3.32
N GLU A 72 6.41 -2.31 3.34
CA GLU A 72 5.39 -2.30 4.39
C GLU A 72 5.88 -3.04 5.64
N MET A 73 5.62 -2.46 6.80
CA MET A 73 6.07 -3.01 8.08
C MET A 73 5.27 -2.50 9.27
N ALA A 74 5.24 -3.28 10.36
CA ALA A 74 4.74 -2.82 11.66
C ALA A 74 5.71 -1.82 12.31
N ALA A 75 5.20 -0.97 13.21
CA ALA A 75 5.99 0.00 13.96
C ALA A 75 6.78 -0.65 15.11
N THR A 76 7.70 -1.57 14.80
CA THR A 76 8.53 -2.27 15.79
C THR A 76 10.01 -1.96 15.64
N ALA A 77 10.78 -2.12 16.72
CA ALA A 77 12.22 -1.87 16.69
C ALA A 77 12.96 -2.82 15.73
N GLU A 78 12.49 -4.05 15.57
CA GLU A 78 13.04 -5.00 14.60
C GLU A 78 12.88 -4.50 13.18
N MET A 79 11.64 -4.11 12.80
CA MET A 79 11.33 -3.63 11.45
C MET A 79 12.05 -2.32 11.13
N GLN A 80 12.14 -1.40 12.09
CA GLN A 80 12.92 -0.18 11.93
C GLN A 80 14.40 -0.47 11.62
N LYS A 81 15.00 -1.42 12.36
CA LYS A 81 16.39 -1.83 12.14
C LYS A 81 16.59 -2.42 10.73
N ILE A 82 15.65 -3.24 10.26
CA ILE A 82 15.68 -3.81 8.91
C ILE A 82 15.57 -2.70 7.86
N ALA A 83 14.59 -1.80 8.00
CA ALA A 83 14.41 -0.68 7.09
C ALA A 83 15.64 0.25 7.05
N LEU A 84 16.25 0.55 8.20
CA LEU A 84 17.48 1.36 8.27
C LEU A 84 18.70 0.67 7.63
N ARG A 85 18.75 -0.67 7.65
CA ARG A 85 19.80 -1.45 6.97
C ARG A 85 19.65 -1.37 5.46
N HIS A 86 18.43 -1.52 4.94
CA HIS A 86 18.15 -1.59 3.51
C HIS A 86 17.95 -0.22 2.86
N LYS A 87 17.38 0.73 3.60
CA LYS A 87 17.03 2.07 3.11
C LYS A 87 16.20 2.00 1.82
N PRO A 88 15.04 1.32 1.85
CA PRO A 88 14.16 1.27 0.68
C PRO A 88 13.71 2.66 0.28
N HIS A 89 13.23 2.82 -0.95
CA HIS A 89 12.71 4.09 -1.45
C HIS A 89 11.60 4.65 -0.55
N ALA A 90 10.68 3.79 -0.14
CA ALA A 90 9.60 4.14 0.78
C ALA A 90 9.41 3.07 1.86
N VAL A 91 8.92 3.49 3.01
CA VAL A 91 8.41 2.64 4.07
C VAL A 91 6.96 3.01 4.35
N CYS A 92 6.07 2.02 4.43
CA CYS A 92 4.69 2.21 4.82
C CYS A 92 4.45 1.53 6.18
N ILE A 93 4.05 2.31 7.17
CA ILE A 93 3.75 1.78 8.50
C ILE A 93 2.30 1.32 8.52
N VAL A 94 2.11 0.02 8.77
CA VAL A 94 0.81 -0.65 8.75
C VAL A 94 0.51 -1.33 10.08
N PRO A 95 -0.76 -1.46 10.49
CA PRO A 95 -1.12 -2.20 11.68
C PRO A 95 -1.07 -3.71 11.43
N GLU A 96 -0.44 -4.47 12.33
CA GLU A 96 -0.45 -5.94 12.28
C GLU A 96 -1.31 -6.56 13.37
N LYS A 97 -1.41 -5.91 14.53
CA LYS A 97 -2.21 -6.34 15.67
C LYS A 97 -3.54 -5.58 15.71
N ARG A 98 -4.54 -6.19 16.35
CA ARG A 98 -5.88 -5.60 16.45
C ARG A 98 -5.88 -4.28 17.23
N GLU A 99 -5.03 -4.19 18.24
CA GLU A 99 -4.91 -3.01 19.11
C GLU A 99 -4.33 -1.79 18.39
N GLU A 100 -3.61 -2.02 17.29
CA GLU A 100 -3.00 -0.98 16.46
C GLU A 100 -3.97 -0.36 15.44
N ARG A 101 -5.18 -0.93 15.31
CA ARG A 101 -6.15 -0.57 14.27
C ARG A 101 -7.22 0.39 14.78
N THR A 102 -7.66 1.27 13.90
CA THR A 102 -8.97 1.93 13.99
C THR A 102 -10.10 0.92 13.72
N THR A 103 -11.34 1.31 13.94
CA THR A 103 -12.51 0.51 13.58
C THR A 103 -12.59 0.21 12.09
N GLU A 104 -12.11 1.13 11.26
CA GLU A 104 -12.09 1.02 9.80
C GLU A 104 -10.84 0.27 9.26
N GLY A 105 -9.92 -0.15 10.13
CA GLY A 105 -8.82 -1.06 9.80
C GLY A 105 -7.46 -0.41 9.52
N GLY A 106 -7.33 0.92 9.44
CA GLY A 106 -6.07 1.64 9.35
C GLY A 106 -5.31 1.73 10.68
N LEU A 107 -4.07 2.22 10.66
CA LEU A 107 -3.27 2.45 11.85
C LEU A 107 -3.87 3.57 12.73
N GLU A 108 -3.94 3.36 14.05
CA GLU A 108 -4.40 4.37 15.02
C GLU A 108 -3.25 5.33 15.35
N VAL A 109 -3.08 6.36 14.54
CA VAL A 109 -2.00 7.34 14.68
C VAL A 109 -2.28 8.36 15.78
N ALA A 110 -3.54 8.81 15.87
CA ALA A 110 -3.91 9.93 16.75
C ALA A 110 -3.71 9.64 18.24
N ARG A 111 -3.67 8.38 18.66
CA ARG A 111 -3.38 7.98 20.04
C ARG A 111 -1.89 7.77 20.31
N GLU A 112 -1.10 7.52 19.26
CA GLU A 112 0.30 7.12 19.35
C GLU A 112 1.26 8.14 18.74
N GLU A 113 0.84 9.40 18.56
CA GLU A 113 1.59 10.44 17.85
C GLU A 113 3.05 10.56 18.32
N ASN A 114 3.29 10.66 19.63
CA ASN A 114 4.64 10.82 20.15
C ASN A 114 5.54 9.61 19.87
N ALA A 115 4.99 8.41 20.01
CA ALA A 115 5.72 7.16 19.75
C ALA A 115 6.04 7.02 18.27
N LEU A 116 5.04 7.26 17.40
CA LEU A 116 5.20 7.18 15.96
C LEU A 116 6.13 8.26 15.41
N ALA A 117 6.05 9.51 15.90
CA ALA A 117 6.99 10.58 15.51
C ALA A 117 8.44 10.17 15.81
N HIS A 118 8.69 9.59 16.98
CA HIS A 118 10.00 9.10 17.38
C HIS A 118 10.47 7.91 16.53
N TYR A 119 9.52 7.03 16.18
CA TYR A 119 9.77 5.85 15.35
C TYR A 119 10.14 6.21 13.91
N ILE A 120 9.41 7.13 13.27
CA ILE A 120 9.63 7.47 11.86
C ILE A 120 10.79 8.45 11.63
N GLY A 121 11.19 9.22 12.64
CA GLY A 121 12.28 10.19 12.52
C GLY A 121 13.56 9.62 11.90
N PRO A 122 14.16 8.56 12.48
CA PRO A 122 15.36 7.92 11.93
C PRO A 122 15.20 7.38 10.50
N LEU A 123 14.00 6.93 10.12
CA LEU A 123 13.71 6.44 8.76
C LEU A 123 13.76 7.58 7.74
N ARG A 124 13.15 8.72 8.07
CA ARG A 124 13.23 9.94 7.25
C ARG A 124 14.65 10.45 7.13
N ASP A 125 15.38 10.50 8.24
CA ASP A 125 16.78 10.96 8.28
C ASP A 125 17.69 10.06 7.44
N ALA A 126 17.36 8.76 7.32
CA ALA A 126 18.03 7.81 6.46
C ALA A 126 17.68 7.96 4.97
N GLY A 127 16.72 8.83 4.63
CA GLY A 127 16.28 9.09 3.27
C GLY A 127 15.10 8.24 2.79
N CYS A 128 14.49 7.43 3.66
CA CYS A 128 13.26 6.70 3.31
C CYS A 128 12.07 7.67 3.26
N ARG A 129 11.24 7.53 2.25
CA ARG A 129 9.96 8.23 2.18
C ARG A 129 8.95 7.51 3.08
N VAL A 130 8.45 8.19 4.10
CA VAL A 130 7.58 7.56 5.11
C VAL A 130 6.12 7.78 4.74
N SER A 131 5.39 6.67 4.59
CA SER A 131 3.95 6.56 4.43
C SER A 131 3.30 5.95 5.67
N ILE A 132 2.08 6.37 5.98
CA ILE A 132 1.27 5.80 7.06
C ILE A 132 -0.05 5.30 6.47
N PHE A 133 -0.36 4.03 6.70
CA PHE A 133 -1.60 3.40 6.26
C PHE A 133 -2.74 3.68 7.26
N ILE A 134 -3.69 4.52 6.86
CA ILE A 134 -4.74 5.05 7.75
C ILE A 134 -6.14 4.90 7.16
N ALA A 135 -7.15 4.90 8.04
CA ALA A 135 -8.53 5.11 7.62
C ALA A 135 -8.75 6.55 7.10
N ALA A 136 -9.76 6.76 6.28
CA ALA A 136 -10.18 8.08 5.81
C ALA A 136 -10.89 8.85 6.94
N ASP A 137 -10.14 9.21 7.98
CA ASP A 137 -10.58 9.94 9.17
C ASP A 137 -9.71 11.18 9.36
N GLN A 138 -10.35 12.32 9.57
CA GLN A 138 -9.67 13.61 9.68
C GLN A 138 -8.61 13.63 10.80
N ARG A 139 -8.90 13.02 11.96
CA ARG A 139 -7.96 12.99 13.09
C ARG A 139 -6.71 12.20 12.75
N GLN A 140 -6.86 11.11 11.98
CA GLN A 140 -5.73 10.29 11.52
C GLN A 140 -4.89 11.04 10.50
N VAL A 141 -5.51 11.74 9.55
CA VAL A 141 -4.82 12.57 8.55
C VAL A 141 -4.03 13.70 9.23
N GLU A 142 -4.64 14.42 10.17
CA GLU A 142 -3.98 15.48 10.94
C GLU A 142 -2.82 14.93 11.78
N ALA A 143 -3.03 13.80 12.44
CA ALA A 143 -1.99 13.15 13.23
C ALA A 143 -0.81 12.70 12.36
N ALA A 144 -1.07 12.10 11.19
CA ALA A 144 -0.02 11.74 10.23
C ALA A 144 0.81 12.95 9.79
N SER A 145 0.16 14.09 9.53
CA SER A 145 0.85 15.34 9.23
C SER A 145 1.70 15.84 10.40
N ARG A 146 1.15 15.84 11.64
CA ARG A 146 1.88 16.31 12.83
C ARG A 146 3.10 15.47 13.19
N ILE A 147 3.05 14.15 12.99
CA ILE A 147 4.23 13.30 13.21
C ILE A 147 5.28 13.45 12.12
N GLY A 148 4.96 14.17 11.04
CA GLY A 148 5.88 14.44 9.94
C GLY A 148 5.97 13.33 8.91
N ALA A 149 4.92 12.53 8.72
CA ALA A 149 4.80 11.67 7.55
C ALA A 149 4.82 12.50 6.27
N GLN A 150 5.35 11.95 5.21
CA GLN A 150 5.39 12.61 3.89
C GLN A 150 4.22 12.15 3.01
N VAL A 151 3.71 10.95 3.31
CA VAL A 151 2.66 10.28 2.56
C VAL A 151 1.65 9.68 3.53
N ILE A 152 0.39 9.66 3.13
CA ILE A 152 -0.61 8.77 3.72
C ILE A 152 -1.10 7.79 2.65
N GLU A 153 -1.41 6.57 3.07
CA GLU A 153 -2.14 5.62 2.25
C GLU A 153 -3.52 5.39 2.86
N LEU A 154 -4.56 5.78 2.13
CA LEU A 154 -5.94 5.61 2.56
C LEU A 154 -6.38 4.16 2.37
N HIS A 155 -6.89 3.55 3.45
CA HIS A 155 -7.46 2.21 3.42
C HIS A 155 -8.77 2.20 2.62
N THR A 156 -8.84 1.42 1.53
CA THR A 156 -10.01 1.34 0.67
C THR A 156 -10.91 0.12 0.96
N GLY A 157 -10.59 -0.68 1.98
CA GLY A 157 -11.27 -1.94 2.27
C GLY A 157 -12.77 -1.78 2.51
N ALA A 158 -13.19 -0.85 3.38
CA ALA A 158 -14.61 -0.63 3.66
C ALA A 158 -15.42 -0.28 2.40
N TYR A 159 -14.85 0.53 1.51
CA TYR A 159 -15.43 0.85 0.20
C TYR A 159 -15.57 -0.40 -0.68
N CYS A 160 -14.53 -1.22 -0.74
CA CYS A 160 -14.51 -2.44 -1.56
C CYS A 160 -15.44 -3.52 -1.01
N ASP A 161 -15.49 -3.68 0.32
CA ASP A 161 -16.36 -4.64 1.00
C ASP A 161 -17.83 -4.28 0.80
N ALA A 162 -18.21 -3.00 0.97
CA ALA A 162 -19.56 -2.52 0.71
C ALA A 162 -19.98 -2.73 -0.76
N HIS A 163 -19.05 -2.54 -1.70
CA HIS A 163 -19.29 -2.86 -3.12
C HIS A 163 -19.57 -4.35 -3.32
N ALA A 164 -18.75 -5.23 -2.75
CA ALA A 164 -18.87 -6.68 -2.88
C ALA A 164 -20.18 -7.23 -2.24
N GLU A 165 -20.62 -6.60 -1.16
CA GLU A 165 -21.87 -6.93 -0.47
C GLU A 165 -23.11 -6.35 -1.17
N GLY A 166 -22.93 -5.46 -2.15
CA GLY A 166 -24.02 -4.78 -2.85
C GLY A 166 -24.67 -3.66 -2.05
N ASP A 167 -24.04 -3.20 -0.98
CA ASP A 167 -24.44 -2.01 -0.21
C ASP A 167 -23.91 -0.75 -0.88
N PHE A 168 -24.58 -0.33 -1.94
CA PHE A 168 -24.15 0.84 -2.71
C PHE A 168 -24.27 2.15 -1.94
N ALA A 169 -25.13 2.23 -0.93
CA ALA A 169 -25.23 3.42 -0.09
C ALA A 169 -23.99 3.57 0.82
N ALA A 170 -23.58 2.50 1.48
CA ALA A 170 -22.34 2.48 2.26
C ALA A 170 -21.11 2.70 1.36
N ARG A 171 -21.04 2.05 0.20
CA ARG A 171 -19.99 2.24 -0.79
C ARG A 171 -19.82 3.70 -1.18
N ASP A 172 -20.91 4.39 -1.54
CA ASP A 172 -20.88 5.78 -1.99
C ASP A 172 -20.49 6.73 -0.84
N ALA A 173 -20.92 6.44 0.38
CA ALA A 173 -20.51 7.18 1.58
C ALA A 173 -19.01 7.04 1.86
N GLU A 174 -18.44 5.83 1.75
CA GLU A 174 -17.01 5.60 1.91
C GLU A 174 -16.20 6.28 0.80
N LEU A 175 -16.67 6.22 -0.45
CA LEU A 175 -16.02 6.87 -1.57
C LEU A 175 -15.95 8.40 -1.38
N GLU A 176 -17.04 9.02 -0.92
CA GLU A 176 -17.06 10.47 -0.65
C GLU A 176 -16.13 10.83 0.53
N ARG A 177 -16.12 10.03 1.60
CA ARG A 177 -15.19 10.20 2.72
C ARG A 177 -13.73 10.16 2.27
N MET A 178 -13.37 9.19 1.42
CA MET A 178 -12.02 9.11 0.85
C MET A 178 -11.69 10.33 -0.02
N ARG A 179 -12.64 10.83 -0.80
CA ARG A 179 -12.47 12.03 -1.63
C ARG A 179 -12.17 13.26 -0.76
N GLU A 180 -13.01 13.50 0.26
CA GLU A 180 -12.83 14.61 1.20
C GLU A 180 -11.46 14.53 1.90
N MET A 181 -11.10 13.35 2.39
CA MET A 181 -9.83 13.15 3.10
C MET A 181 -8.61 13.24 2.17
N SER A 182 -8.73 12.84 0.91
CA SER A 182 -7.67 13.02 -0.08
C SER A 182 -7.38 14.51 -0.31
N SER A 183 -8.43 15.31 -0.52
CA SER A 183 -8.31 16.76 -0.71
C SER A 183 -7.78 17.44 0.55
N TYR A 184 -8.27 17.04 1.72
CA TYR A 184 -7.81 17.57 3.00
C TYR A 184 -6.33 17.26 3.27
N ALA A 185 -5.90 16.01 3.08
CA ALA A 185 -4.52 15.61 3.25
C ALA A 185 -3.57 16.37 2.29
N HIS A 186 -3.99 16.52 1.04
CA HIS A 186 -3.25 17.31 0.06
C HIS A 186 -3.10 18.78 0.51
N SER A 187 -4.14 19.37 1.10
CA SER A 187 -4.07 20.74 1.66
C SER A 187 -3.10 20.90 2.81
N LEU A 188 -2.80 19.81 3.53
CA LEU A 188 -1.78 19.76 4.60
C LEU A 188 -0.36 19.47 4.06
N GLY A 189 -0.20 19.33 2.74
CA GLY A 189 1.08 19.05 2.09
C GLY A 189 1.48 17.58 2.08
N LEU A 190 0.56 16.65 2.42
CA LEU A 190 0.78 15.22 2.32
C LEU A 190 0.57 14.74 0.88
N GLU A 191 1.39 13.82 0.41
CA GLU A 191 1.06 13.03 -0.78
C GLU A 191 0.06 11.94 -0.38
N VAL A 192 -0.91 11.69 -1.25
CA VAL A 192 -2.00 10.74 -0.97
C VAL A 192 -1.84 9.52 -1.86
N HIS A 193 -1.77 8.36 -1.24
CA HIS A 193 -1.91 7.05 -1.85
C HIS A 193 -3.22 6.41 -1.38
N ALA A 194 -3.64 5.33 -2.04
CA ALA A 194 -4.77 4.52 -1.61
C ALA A 194 -4.53 3.05 -1.96
N GLY A 195 -5.08 2.15 -1.15
CA GLY A 195 -4.87 0.74 -1.38
C GLY A 195 -5.71 -0.16 -0.49
N HIS A 196 -5.55 -1.44 -0.71
CA HIS A 196 -6.19 -2.56 -0.03
C HIS A 196 -7.64 -2.83 -0.50
N GLY A 197 -7.81 -3.93 -1.24
CA GLY A 197 -9.13 -4.43 -1.66
C GLY A 197 -9.59 -3.99 -3.06
N LEU A 198 -8.89 -3.06 -3.71
CA LEU A 198 -9.26 -2.59 -5.06
C LEU A 198 -9.24 -3.72 -6.10
N THR A 199 -10.29 -3.72 -6.92
CA THR A 199 -10.52 -4.63 -8.04
C THR A 199 -10.72 -3.85 -9.34
N TYR A 200 -10.93 -4.52 -10.46
CA TYR A 200 -11.29 -3.84 -11.72
C TYR A 200 -12.60 -3.04 -11.62
N ASP A 201 -13.56 -3.53 -10.82
CA ASP A 201 -14.87 -2.89 -10.68
C ASP A 201 -14.84 -1.67 -9.73
N THR A 202 -13.83 -1.59 -8.86
CA THR A 202 -13.76 -0.56 -7.81
C THR A 202 -12.65 0.47 -8.01
N VAL A 203 -11.69 0.22 -8.92
CA VAL A 203 -10.51 1.07 -9.07
C VAL A 203 -10.79 2.44 -9.68
N GLN A 204 -11.65 2.53 -10.69
CA GLN A 204 -11.84 3.75 -11.46
C GLN A 204 -12.33 4.94 -10.63
N PRO A 205 -13.34 4.81 -9.73
CA PRO A 205 -13.77 5.93 -8.89
C PRO A 205 -12.66 6.51 -8.00
N VAL A 206 -11.80 5.64 -7.44
CA VAL A 206 -10.66 6.06 -6.60
C VAL A 206 -9.54 6.64 -7.46
N ALA A 207 -9.24 6.02 -8.59
CA ALA A 207 -8.26 6.51 -9.56
C ALA A 207 -8.59 7.92 -10.10
N ALA A 208 -9.87 8.28 -10.15
CA ALA A 208 -10.32 9.59 -10.62
C ALA A 208 -10.03 10.74 -9.63
N PHE A 209 -9.64 10.47 -8.37
CA PHE A 209 -9.31 11.54 -7.42
C PHE A 209 -7.99 12.21 -7.80
N PRO A 210 -7.98 13.52 -8.11
CA PRO A 210 -6.79 14.18 -8.64
C PRO A 210 -5.63 14.22 -7.62
N GLU A 211 -5.92 14.17 -6.33
CA GLU A 211 -4.94 14.20 -5.24
C GLU A 211 -4.28 12.83 -4.99
N VAL A 212 -4.92 11.73 -5.41
CA VAL A 212 -4.33 10.39 -5.26
C VAL A 212 -3.24 10.20 -6.29
N MET A 213 -2.02 9.96 -5.82
CA MET A 213 -0.82 9.88 -6.65
C MET A 213 -0.36 8.45 -6.92
N GLU A 214 -0.83 7.48 -6.10
CA GLU A 214 -0.46 6.08 -6.22
C GLU A 214 -1.56 5.17 -5.70
N LEU A 215 -1.78 4.04 -6.39
CA LEU A 215 -2.62 2.95 -5.91
C LEU A 215 -1.77 1.71 -5.65
N ASN A 216 -1.86 1.14 -4.43
CA ASN A 216 -1.18 -0.08 -4.05
C ASN A 216 -2.16 -1.26 -4.08
N ILE A 217 -1.96 -2.19 -5.02
CA ILE A 217 -2.90 -3.29 -5.31
C ILE A 217 -2.16 -4.63 -5.30
N GLY A 218 -2.63 -5.58 -4.51
CA GLY A 218 -1.96 -6.88 -4.36
C GLY A 218 -2.89 -8.06 -4.58
N HIS A 219 -3.70 -8.41 -3.58
CA HIS A 219 -4.47 -9.65 -3.55
C HIS A 219 -5.23 -9.92 -4.85
N PHE A 220 -5.96 -8.92 -5.33
CA PHE A 220 -6.77 -9.04 -6.56
C PHE A 220 -5.90 -9.33 -7.79
N LEU A 221 -4.80 -8.59 -7.98
CA LEU A 221 -3.92 -8.78 -9.14
C LEU A 221 -3.26 -10.17 -9.17
N ILE A 222 -2.83 -10.67 -8.00
CA ILE A 222 -2.25 -12.01 -7.90
C ILE A 222 -3.31 -13.08 -8.12
N GLY A 223 -4.54 -12.87 -7.64
CA GLY A 223 -5.68 -13.75 -7.92
C GLY A 223 -6.02 -13.81 -9.40
N GLU A 224 -6.15 -12.67 -10.07
CA GLU A 224 -6.41 -12.58 -11.51
C GLU A 224 -5.27 -13.17 -12.35
N ALA A 225 -4.03 -13.07 -11.87
CA ALA A 225 -2.87 -13.64 -12.55
C ALA A 225 -2.95 -15.17 -12.69
N ILE A 226 -3.71 -15.86 -11.85
CA ILE A 226 -3.93 -17.32 -11.97
C ILE A 226 -4.69 -17.65 -13.26
N PHE A 227 -5.60 -16.78 -13.68
CA PHE A 227 -6.48 -17.02 -14.83
C PHE A 227 -5.94 -16.43 -16.14
N ARG A 228 -5.29 -15.26 -16.08
CA ARG A 228 -4.86 -14.53 -17.30
C ARG A 228 -3.35 -14.26 -17.39
N GLY A 229 -2.60 -14.61 -16.35
CA GLY A 229 -1.19 -14.25 -16.25
C GLY A 229 -0.97 -12.85 -15.65
N LEU A 230 0.13 -12.68 -14.92
CA LEU A 230 0.43 -11.45 -14.18
C LEU A 230 0.58 -10.20 -15.09
N PRO A 231 1.24 -10.27 -16.26
CA PRO A 231 1.35 -9.11 -17.15
C PRO A 231 0.00 -8.59 -17.64
N ASP A 232 -0.90 -9.49 -18.03
CA ASP A 232 -2.22 -9.11 -18.54
C ASP A 232 -3.11 -8.53 -17.42
N ALA A 233 -3.02 -9.10 -16.20
CA ALA A 233 -3.73 -8.55 -15.04
C ALA A 233 -3.29 -7.13 -14.71
N ILE A 234 -1.99 -6.85 -14.75
CA ILE A 234 -1.42 -5.52 -14.51
C ILE A 234 -1.80 -4.55 -15.63
N SER A 235 -1.69 -4.99 -16.89
CA SER A 235 -2.02 -4.15 -18.06
C SER A 235 -3.48 -3.71 -18.04
N GLU A 236 -4.40 -4.60 -17.66
CA GLU A 236 -5.82 -4.26 -17.52
C GLU A 236 -6.07 -3.27 -16.37
N MET A 237 -5.44 -3.47 -15.22
CA MET A 237 -5.55 -2.51 -14.11
C MET A 237 -5.02 -1.13 -14.51
N ARG A 238 -3.87 -1.08 -15.18
CA ARG A 238 -3.30 0.16 -15.70
C ARG A 238 -4.25 0.87 -16.67
N ARG A 239 -4.83 0.12 -17.62
CA ARG A 239 -5.79 0.65 -18.59
C ARG A 239 -6.97 1.33 -17.89
N LEU A 240 -7.55 0.68 -16.86
CA LEU A 240 -8.67 1.22 -16.09
C LEU A 240 -8.28 2.48 -15.30
N MET A 241 -7.09 2.50 -14.71
CA MET A 241 -6.56 3.66 -14.01
C MET A 241 -6.34 4.85 -14.96
N ASP A 242 -5.77 4.59 -16.15
CA ASP A 242 -5.50 5.61 -17.15
C ASP A 242 -6.81 6.19 -17.72
N GLU A 243 -7.80 5.35 -18.01
CA GLU A 243 -9.14 5.78 -18.44
C GLU A 243 -9.83 6.69 -17.41
N ALA A 244 -9.66 6.43 -16.11
CA ALA A 244 -10.24 7.25 -15.06
C ALA A 244 -9.59 8.65 -14.95
N ARG A 245 -8.37 8.80 -15.49
CA ARG A 245 -7.62 10.08 -15.49
C ARG A 245 -7.77 10.89 -16.78
N GLY A 246 -8.27 10.30 -17.86
CA GLY A 246 -8.54 10.92 -19.17
C GLY A 246 -7.29 10.96 -20.03
#